data_00e0f58ff1891409fa6816270bfcfc54
#
_entry.id   00e0f58ff1891409fa6816270bfcfc54
#
_cell.length_a   1.000
_cell.length_b   1.000
_cell.length_c   1.000
_cell.angle_alpha   90.00
_cell.angle_beta   90.00
_cell.angle_gamma   90.00
#
_symmetry.space_group_name_H-M   'P 1'
#
loop_
_entity.id
_entity.type
_entity.pdbx_description
1 polymer ?
#
loop_
_entity_poly.entity_id
_entity_poly.type
_entity_poly.pdbx_seq_one_letter_code
_entity_poly.pdbx_strand_id
1 'polypeptide(L)'
;MRFTCEKNMLVTGLNVAGRTVAQKSSLSVIEGILCRAGHNLSLTGYNMETAITYEIPAEVSDPGDCILPAKLFGDIIRRLPEGPVTVVVDESYKVSIRSGYASFTISAESAEDYPELPDVNEGRPIRIPQNKLKELIGGTIFAVSENQGRPIHTGVKFEVSNDSITAIAVDGFRLARRTFHPEESTGRELSFVVPAAGLKEVEKILTDTDENAAFTLGSKHILFQSSNATLVCRLLEGEFLDWKRVVPSNSPIKMVAHVSDLASSVERVGLIVSEKYKSPVRCVFSHQEVLMRTSTTIGAAEDRCSLAGDGKELEIGFNVRYLADALKAIPSEEVTLELTNGLSPIVLTPVDDKHDFAYMVLPVRIKNG
;
A
#
# COMPACT_ATOMS: atom_id res chain seq x y z
N MET A 1 36.52 0.64 -5.50
CA MET A 1 35.48 -0.25 -4.95
C MET A 1 35.46 -1.57 -5.68
N ARG A 2 35.37 -2.71 -4.96
CA ARG A 2 35.26 -4.04 -5.59
C ARG A 2 34.43 -4.98 -4.74
N PHE A 3 33.43 -5.63 -5.35
CA PHE A 3 32.60 -6.64 -4.71
C PHE A 3 32.20 -7.77 -5.67
N THR A 4 31.83 -8.91 -5.10
CA THR A 4 31.26 -10.07 -5.81
C THR A 4 30.02 -10.55 -5.07
N CYS A 5 28.93 -10.77 -5.78
CA CYS A 5 27.70 -11.35 -5.23
C CYS A 5 26.94 -12.16 -6.30
N GLU A 6 25.99 -12.99 -5.86
CA GLU A 6 25.16 -13.79 -6.74
C GLU A 6 24.20 -12.89 -7.56
N LYS A 7 24.08 -13.20 -8.86
CA LYS A 7 23.21 -12.45 -9.81
C LYS A 7 21.78 -12.28 -9.30
N ASN A 8 21.17 -13.36 -8.80
CA ASN A 8 19.77 -13.35 -8.34
C ASN A 8 19.55 -12.37 -7.17
N MET A 9 20.50 -12.30 -6.23
CA MET A 9 20.47 -11.36 -5.11
C MET A 9 20.59 -9.91 -5.61
N LEU A 10 21.51 -9.68 -6.56
CA LEU A 10 21.70 -8.35 -7.16
C LEU A 10 20.47 -7.91 -7.94
N VAL A 11 19.83 -8.82 -8.70
CA VAL A 11 18.56 -8.56 -9.38
C VAL A 11 17.46 -8.20 -8.39
N THR A 12 17.35 -8.93 -7.28
CA THR A 12 16.36 -8.64 -6.23
C THR A 12 16.57 -7.25 -5.63
N GLY A 13 17.79 -6.93 -5.21
CA GLY A 13 18.10 -5.61 -4.65
C GLY A 13 17.85 -4.46 -5.62
N LEU A 14 18.25 -4.63 -6.90
CA LEU A 14 17.98 -3.65 -7.95
C LEU A 14 16.48 -3.46 -8.21
N ASN A 15 15.70 -4.53 -8.18
CA ASN A 15 14.24 -4.43 -8.36
C ASN A 15 13.55 -3.77 -7.15
N VAL A 16 14.08 -3.93 -5.95
CA VAL A 16 13.55 -3.30 -4.74
C VAL A 16 13.97 -1.83 -4.66
N ALA A 17 15.27 -1.53 -4.66
CA ALA A 17 15.77 -0.16 -4.57
C ALA A 17 15.37 0.70 -5.79
N GLY A 18 15.31 0.09 -6.98
CA GLY A 18 14.94 0.77 -8.22
C GLY A 18 13.52 1.35 -8.24
N ARG A 19 12.63 0.93 -7.34
CA ARG A 19 11.23 1.44 -7.26
C ARG A 19 11.14 2.88 -6.83
N THR A 20 12.12 3.36 -6.08
CA THR A 20 12.19 4.73 -5.57
C THR A 20 13.22 5.60 -6.28
N VAL A 21 13.84 5.10 -7.33
CA VAL A 21 14.69 5.90 -8.23
C VAL A 21 13.81 6.90 -8.98
N ALA A 22 14.19 8.17 -9.00
CA ALA A 22 13.48 9.19 -9.74
C ALA A 22 13.58 8.92 -11.26
N GLN A 23 12.46 9.03 -11.98
CA GLN A 23 12.45 8.80 -13.44
C GLN A 23 12.93 10.01 -14.23
N LYS A 24 12.63 11.20 -13.74
CA LYS A 24 13.10 12.50 -14.26
C LYS A 24 13.22 13.46 -13.10
N SER A 25 14.38 14.01 -12.90
CA SER A 25 14.67 14.96 -11.83
C SER A 25 15.54 16.11 -12.34
N SER A 26 15.40 17.27 -11.70
CA SER A 26 16.38 18.36 -11.83
C SER A 26 17.74 18.00 -11.22
N LEU A 27 17.75 17.00 -10.34
CA LEU A 27 18.93 16.45 -9.69
C LEU A 27 19.22 15.07 -10.30
N SER A 28 20.13 15.02 -11.30
CA SER A 28 20.40 13.79 -12.09
C SER A 28 20.86 12.61 -11.24
N VAL A 29 21.57 12.86 -10.16
CA VAL A 29 22.14 11.81 -9.28
C VAL A 29 21.09 10.89 -8.66
N ILE A 30 19.86 11.35 -8.43
CA ILE A 30 18.77 10.50 -7.91
C ILE A 30 18.07 9.67 -9.00
N GLU A 31 18.42 9.84 -10.28
CA GLU A 31 18.04 8.93 -11.37
C GLU A 31 18.92 7.67 -11.39
N GLY A 32 19.99 7.66 -10.59
CA GLY A 32 20.87 6.53 -10.33
C GLY A 32 20.52 5.77 -9.04
N ILE A 33 21.13 4.61 -8.87
CA ILE A 33 21.13 3.83 -7.62
C ILE A 33 22.43 4.10 -6.89
N LEU A 34 22.34 4.60 -5.66
CA LEU A 34 23.49 4.67 -4.77
C LEU A 34 23.89 3.26 -4.36
N CYS A 35 25.10 2.89 -4.70
CA CYS A 35 25.71 1.60 -4.40
C CYS A 35 26.82 1.81 -3.36
N ARG A 36 26.71 1.19 -2.17
CA ARG A 36 27.74 1.22 -1.14
C ARG A 36 28.18 -0.20 -0.82
N ALA A 37 29.48 -0.46 -1.00
CA ALA A 37 30.12 -1.72 -0.63
C ALA A 37 30.91 -1.50 0.67
N GLY A 38 30.44 -2.12 1.74
CA GLY A 38 31.05 -2.08 3.06
C GLY A 38 31.21 -3.48 3.63
N HIS A 39 30.57 -3.82 4.75
CA HIS A 39 30.47 -5.20 5.24
C HIS A 39 29.56 -6.03 4.30
N ASN A 40 28.48 -5.45 3.84
CA ASN A 40 27.58 -5.95 2.81
C ASN A 40 27.50 -4.94 1.66
N LEU A 41 26.78 -5.31 0.61
CA LEU A 41 26.41 -4.40 -0.46
C LEU A 41 25.06 -3.79 -0.16
N SER A 42 24.95 -2.46 -0.10
CA SER A 42 23.65 -1.77 -0.03
C SER A 42 23.36 -1.02 -1.32
N LEU A 43 22.12 -1.15 -1.77
CA LEU A 43 21.57 -0.46 -2.94
C LEU A 43 20.46 0.47 -2.49
N THR A 44 20.57 1.75 -2.80
CA THR A 44 19.58 2.76 -2.39
C THR A 44 19.03 3.49 -3.60
N GLY A 45 17.70 3.53 -3.70
CA GLY A 45 16.97 4.44 -4.58
C GLY A 45 16.30 5.53 -3.75
N TYR A 46 16.22 6.76 -4.28
CA TYR A 46 15.60 7.90 -3.61
C TYR A 46 14.94 8.84 -4.62
N ASN A 47 13.76 9.36 -4.29
CA ASN A 47 13.03 10.34 -5.11
C ASN A 47 12.67 11.62 -4.35
N MET A 48 13.39 11.94 -3.28
CA MET A 48 13.19 13.07 -2.36
C MET A 48 11.99 12.93 -1.41
N GLU A 49 11.08 12.01 -1.64
CA GLU A 49 9.92 11.73 -0.76
C GLU A 49 10.05 10.36 -0.06
N THR A 50 10.54 9.38 -0.80
CA THR A 50 10.69 8.00 -0.33
C THR A 50 12.04 7.45 -0.76
N ALA A 51 12.78 6.86 0.16
CA ALA A 51 13.99 6.11 -0.11
C ALA A 51 13.81 4.65 0.29
N ILE A 52 14.33 3.75 -0.55
CA ILE A 52 14.46 2.33 -0.21
C ILE A 52 15.93 1.95 -0.27
N THR A 53 16.44 1.39 0.81
CA THR A 53 17.75 0.74 0.88
C THR A 53 17.54 -0.76 1.02
N TYR A 54 18.21 -1.53 0.18
CA TYR A 54 18.20 -2.99 0.23
C TYR A 54 19.62 -3.52 0.43
N GLU A 55 19.81 -4.38 1.45
CA GLU A 55 21.07 -4.99 1.78
C GLU A 55 21.21 -6.37 1.14
N ILE A 56 22.37 -6.62 0.54
CA ILE A 56 22.72 -7.85 -0.15
C ILE A 56 23.99 -8.41 0.47
N PRO A 57 24.03 -9.66 0.89
CA PRO A 57 25.26 -10.34 1.22
C PRO A 57 26.21 -10.35 0.01
N ALA A 58 27.43 -9.82 0.19
CA ALA A 58 28.43 -9.74 -0.86
C ALA A 58 29.84 -9.91 -0.29
N GLU A 59 30.73 -10.49 -1.08
CA GLU A 59 32.14 -10.50 -0.81
C GLU A 59 32.75 -9.16 -1.25
N VAL A 60 33.06 -8.29 -0.30
CA VAL A 60 33.66 -6.96 -0.55
C VAL A 60 35.14 -7.03 -0.29
N SER A 61 35.94 -6.89 -1.35
CA SER A 61 37.41 -6.90 -1.26
C SER A 61 38.02 -5.49 -1.24
N ASP A 62 37.25 -4.48 -1.69
CA ASP A 62 37.66 -3.07 -1.68
C ASP A 62 36.40 -2.21 -1.44
N PRO A 63 36.24 -1.64 -0.22
CA PRO A 63 35.08 -0.82 0.12
C PRO A 63 35.01 0.47 -0.72
N GLY A 64 33.81 1.05 -0.80
CA GLY A 64 33.59 2.33 -1.47
C GLY A 64 32.13 2.52 -1.85
N ASP A 65 31.84 3.65 -2.49
CA ASP A 65 30.51 3.99 -2.97
C ASP A 65 30.57 4.66 -4.35
N CYS A 66 29.45 4.58 -5.05
CA CYS A 66 29.23 5.27 -6.32
C CYS A 66 27.73 5.29 -6.66
N ILE A 67 27.36 6.11 -7.63
CA ILE A 67 26.00 6.12 -8.20
C ILE A 67 26.04 5.41 -9.55
N LEU A 68 25.28 4.31 -9.63
CA LEU A 68 25.16 3.50 -10.84
C LEU A 68 23.93 3.93 -11.64
N PRO A 69 24.03 4.04 -13.00
CA PRO A 69 22.87 4.36 -13.83
C PRO A 69 21.82 3.24 -13.72
N ALA A 70 20.73 3.51 -13.00
CA ALA A 70 19.77 2.51 -12.53
C ALA A 70 19.25 1.59 -13.65
N LYS A 71 18.81 2.18 -14.76
CA LYS A 71 18.24 1.45 -15.89
C LYS A 71 19.30 0.58 -16.58
N LEU A 72 20.43 1.18 -16.95
CA LEU A 72 21.47 0.49 -17.71
C LEU A 72 22.08 -0.64 -16.89
N PHE A 73 22.48 -0.35 -15.65
CA PHE A 73 23.05 -1.35 -14.75
C PHE A 73 22.06 -2.50 -14.49
N GLY A 74 20.79 -2.19 -14.17
CA GLY A 74 19.75 -3.19 -13.98
C GLY A 74 19.51 -4.04 -15.23
N ASP A 75 19.52 -3.43 -16.43
CA ASP A 75 19.35 -4.16 -17.68
C ASP A 75 20.52 -5.11 -17.99
N ILE A 76 21.75 -4.71 -17.67
CA ILE A 76 22.95 -5.56 -17.77
C ILE A 76 22.81 -6.74 -16.83
N ILE A 77 22.60 -6.49 -15.52
CA ILE A 77 22.58 -7.53 -14.51
C ILE A 77 21.50 -8.58 -14.80
N ARG A 78 20.31 -8.17 -15.21
CA ARG A 78 19.23 -9.10 -15.57
C ARG A 78 19.58 -10.05 -16.73
N ARG A 79 20.47 -9.61 -17.64
CA ARG A 79 20.87 -10.39 -18.83
C ARG A 79 22.16 -11.18 -18.67
N LEU A 80 22.87 -11.02 -17.55
CA LEU A 80 24.06 -11.85 -17.25
C LEU A 80 23.67 -13.33 -17.10
N PRO A 81 24.61 -14.26 -17.30
CA PRO A 81 24.41 -15.69 -16.94
C PRO A 81 24.21 -15.82 -15.43
N GLU A 82 23.64 -16.96 -15.01
CA GLU A 82 23.52 -17.28 -13.59
C GLU A 82 24.91 -17.49 -12.95
N GLY A 83 25.00 -17.16 -11.67
CA GLY A 83 26.22 -17.30 -10.87
C GLY A 83 26.77 -15.96 -10.37
N PRO A 84 28.03 -15.94 -9.96
CA PRO A 84 28.64 -14.77 -9.35
C PRO A 84 28.87 -13.64 -10.36
N VAL A 85 28.60 -12.41 -9.91
CA VAL A 85 28.84 -11.17 -10.61
C VAL A 85 29.90 -10.38 -9.84
N THR A 86 31.02 -10.06 -10.49
CA THR A 86 32.05 -9.20 -9.95
C THR A 86 31.96 -7.82 -10.56
N VAL A 87 31.89 -6.81 -9.69
CA VAL A 87 31.86 -5.39 -10.07
C VAL A 87 33.09 -4.70 -9.49
N VAL A 88 33.78 -3.96 -10.35
CA VAL A 88 34.95 -3.15 -9.98
C VAL A 88 34.73 -1.72 -10.47
N VAL A 89 34.89 -0.75 -9.59
CA VAL A 89 34.84 0.68 -9.88
C VAL A 89 36.20 1.29 -9.59
N ASP A 90 36.80 1.92 -10.59
CA ASP A 90 38.08 2.59 -10.46
C ASP A 90 37.95 4.06 -9.98
N GLU A 91 39.05 4.74 -9.78
CA GLU A 91 39.12 6.14 -9.32
C GLU A 91 38.48 7.15 -10.29
N SER A 92 38.30 6.75 -11.56
CA SER A 92 37.63 7.55 -12.57
C SER A 92 36.14 7.24 -12.73
N TYR A 93 35.55 6.49 -11.79
CA TYR A 93 34.17 5.99 -11.81
C TYR A 93 33.84 5.12 -13.03
N LYS A 94 34.85 4.47 -13.64
CA LYS A 94 34.64 3.46 -14.65
C LYS A 94 34.33 2.14 -14.01
N VAL A 95 33.18 1.57 -14.34
CA VAL A 95 32.63 0.34 -13.76
C VAL A 95 32.86 -0.82 -14.71
N SER A 96 33.61 -1.82 -14.27
CA SER A 96 33.80 -3.10 -14.95
C SER A 96 32.90 -4.17 -14.30
N ILE A 97 32.04 -4.81 -15.08
CA ILE A 97 31.11 -5.84 -14.64
C ILE A 97 31.47 -7.14 -15.33
N ARG A 98 31.66 -8.23 -14.58
CA ARG A 98 32.04 -9.54 -15.12
C ARG A 98 31.17 -10.65 -14.53
N SER A 99 30.73 -11.59 -15.38
CA SER A 99 30.07 -12.83 -14.98
C SER A 99 30.28 -13.87 -16.08
N GLY A 100 30.90 -15.00 -15.76
CA GLY A 100 31.31 -15.97 -16.74
C GLY A 100 32.19 -15.36 -17.83
N TYR A 101 31.79 -15.50 -19.11
CA TYR A 101 32.47 -14.87 -20.25
C TYR A 101 31.96 -13.46 -20.58
N ALA A 102 30.91 -13.00 -19.94
CA ALA A 102 30.34 -11.68 -20.19
C ALA A 102 31.15 -10.59 -19.46
N SER A 103 31.46 -9.51 -20.16
CA SER A 103 32.17 -8.35 -19.61
C SER A 103 31.55 -7.07 -20.17
N PHE A 104 31.24 -6.14 -19.27
CA PHE A 104 30.71 -4.83 -19.61
C PHE A 104 31.56 -3.74 -18.95
N THR A 105 31.57 -2.58 -19.58
CA THR A 105 32.16 -1.37 -19.02
C THR A 105 31.17 -0.25 -19.15
N ILE A 106 30.83 0.41 -18.05
CA ILE A 106 29.93 1.57 -18.01
C ILE A 106 30.55 2.66 -17.14
N SER A 107 29.94 3.86 -17.11
CA SER A 107 30.35 4.94 -16.22
C SER A 107 29.40 5.03 -15.03
N ALA A 108 29.94 5.32 -13.87
CA ALA A 108 29.23 5.71 -12.65
C ALA A 108 29.49 7.18 -12.34
N GLU A 109 28.84 7.71 -11.32
CA GLU A 109 29.05 9.05 -10.79
C GLU A 109 29.52 8.99 -9.33
N SER A 110 30.11 10.08 -8.83
CA SER A 110 30.50 10.20 -7.43
C SER A 110 29.27 10.16 -6.52
N ALA A 111 29.39 9.47 -5.38
CA ALA A 111 28.35 9.44 -4.36
C ALA A 111 28.29 10.74 -3.52
N GLU A 112 29.27 11.63 -3.64
CA GLU A 112 29.35 12.88 -2.84
C GLU A 112 28.16 13.82 -3.04
N ASP A 113 27.63 13.85 -4.28
CA ASP A 113 26.48 14.69 -4.63
C ASP A 113 25.11 14.02 -4.37
N TYR A 114 25.10 12.76 -3.87
CA TYR A 114 23.84 12.09 -3.57
C TYR A 114 23.21 12.69 -2.30
N PRO A 115 21.91 13.04 -2.32
CA PRO A 115 21.27 13.65 -1.16
C PRO A 115 21.36 12.78 0.08
N GLU A 116 21.60 13.38 1.23
CA GLU A 116 21.53 12.68 2.50
C GLU A 116 20.12 12.12 2.71
N LEU A 117 20.06 10.85 3.11
CA LEU A 117 18.79 10.23 3.45
C LEU A 117 18.28 10.79 4.78
N PRO A 118 16.95 10.98 4.92
CA PRO A 118 16.39 11.42 6.18
C PRO A 118 16.74 10.46 7.31
N ASP A 119 17.28 11.02 8.40
CA ASP A 119 17.57 10.25 9.60
C ASP A 119 16.33 10.13 10.51
N VAL A 120 16.05 8.93 11.00
CA VAL A 120 14.89 8.59 11.84
C VAL A 120 15.36 7.84 13.10
N ASN A 121 16.45 8.29 13.72
CA ASN A 121 17.07 7.63 14.87
C ASN A 121 16.43 7.96 16.24
N GLU A 122 15.49 8.90 16.32
CA GLU A 122 14.97 9.42 17.58
C GLU A 122 13.83 8.60 18.22
N GLY A 123 13.28 7.63 17.50
CA GLY A 123 12.13 6.83 17.93
C GLY A 123 12.50 5.43 18.42
N ARG A 124 11.71 4.88 19.37
CA ARG A 124 11.76 3.43 19.61
C ARG A 124 10.95 2.72 18.54
N PRO A 125 11.48 1.65 17.91
CA PRO A 125 10.75 0.90 16.91
C PRO A 125 9.50 0.21 17.51
N ILE A 126 8.41 0.26 16.79
CA ILE A 126 7.20 -0.53 17.04
C ILE A 126 7.27 -1.75 16.15
N ARG A 127 7.19 -2.93 16.74
CA ARG A 127 7.24 -4.20 16.03
C ARG A 127 5.82 -4.67 15.71
N ILE A 128 5.67 -5.22 14.51
CA ILE A 128 4.41 -5.77 14.02
C ILE A 128 4.71 -6.93 13.05
N PRO A 129 3.99 -8.06 13.10
CA PRO A 129 4.15 -9.11 12.10
C PRO A 129 3.95 -8.56 10.68
N GLN A 130 4.77 -9.00 9.73
CA GLN A 130 4.77 -8.48 8.35
C GLN A 130 3.40 -8.68 7.68
N ASN A 131 2.80 -9.86 7.84
CA ASN A 131 1.47 -10.14 7.33
C ASN A 131 0.41 -9.18 7.93
N LYS A 132 0.50 -8.83 9.22
CA LYS A 132 -0.45 -7.90 9.87
C LYS A 132 -0.28 -6.46 9.39
N LEU A 133 0.95 -6.00 9.20
CA LEU A 133 1.19 -4.67 8.60
C LEU A 133 0.68 -4.63 7.15
N LYS A 134 0.91 -5.68 6.38
CA LYS A 134 0.42 -5.82 5.00
C LYS A 134 -1.12 -5.84 4.95
N GLU A 135 -1.77 -6.54 5.89
CA GLU A 135 -3.21 -6.54 6.06
C GLU A 135 -3.77 -5.14 6.39
N LEU A 136 -3.13 -4.39 7.30
CA LEU A 136 -3.54 -3.02 7.64
C LEU A 136 -3.47 -2.10 6.42
N ILE A 137 -2.36 -2.19 5.66
CA ILE A 137 -2.16 -1.39 4.45
C ILE A 137 -3.16 -1.78 3.37
N GLY A 138 -3.18 -3.04 2.94
CA GLY A 138 -4.04 -3.54 1.87
C GLY A 138 -5.53 -3.36 2.17
N GLY A 139 -5.91 -3.51 3.45
CA GLY A 139 -7.29 -3.32 3.90
C GLY A 139 -7.77 -1.87 4.00
N THR A 140 -6.91 -0.88 3.73
CA THR A 140 -7.29 0.54 3.85
C THR A 140 -6.89 1.38 2.65
N ILE A 141 -5.78 1.08 2.00
CA ILE A 141 -5.18 1.92 0.95
C ILE A 141 -6.10 2.17 -0.26
N PHE A 142 -7.09 1.30 -0.50
CA PHE A 142 -8.07 1.48 -1.58
C PHE A 142 -8.97 2.69 -1.38
N ALA A 143 -9.12 3.16 -0.13
CA ALA A 143 -10.01 4.27 0.24
C ALA A 143 -9.30 5.63 0.35
N VAL A 144 -8.01 5.73 -0.02
CA VAL A 144 -7.32 7.03 -0.06
C VAL A 144 -7.83 7.91 -1.19
N SER A 145 -7.77 9.22 -1.01
CA SER A 145 -8.16 10.20 -2.02
C SER A 145 -7.11 10.30 -3.13
N GLU A 146 -7.56 10.40 -4.37
CA GLU A 146 -6.73 10.77 -5.51
C GLU A 146 -6.64 12.32 -5.68
N ASN A 147 -7.45 13.07 -4.94
CA ASN A 147 -7.55 14.52 -5.04
C ASN A 147 -6.42 15.22 -4.27
N GLN A 148 -5.49 15.82 -4.99
CA GLN A 148 -4.37 16.59 -4.43
C GLN A 148 -4.79 17.90 -3.74
N GLY A 149 -6.04 18.34 -3.87
CA GLY A 149 -6.56 19.51 -3.16
C GLY A 149 -6.65 19.35 -1.65
N ARG A 150 -6.60 18.11 -1.15
CA ARG A 150 -6.48 17.76 0.28
C ARG A 150 -5.42 16.70 0.46
N PRO A 151 -4.13 17.06 0.44
CA PRO A 151 -3.03 16.09 0.43
C PRO A 151 -3.06 15.10 1.60
N ILE A 152 -3.52 15.54 2.78
CA ILE A 152 -3.61 14.68 3.97
C ILE A 152 -4.47 13.43 3.76
N HIS A 153 -5.47 13.47 2.88
CA HIS A 153 -6.32 12.32 2.55
C HIS A 153 -5.76 11.43 1.43
N THR A 154 -4.62 11.81 0.82
CA THR A 154 -3.91 10.93 -0.13
C THR A 154 -3.04 9.87 0.56
N GLY A 155 -3.06 9.85 1.89
CA GLY A 155 -2.38 8.88 2.72
C GLY A 155 -3.33 8.11 3.62
N VAL A 156 -2.76 7.14 4.33
CA VAL A 156 -3.41 6.36 5.38
C VAL A 156 -2.97 6.90 6.72
N LYS A 157 -3.93 7.22 7.57
CA LYS A 157 -3.68 7.60 8.97
C LYS A 157 -3.44 6.35 9.79
N PHE A 158 -2.42 6.37 10.61
CA PHE A 158 -2.18 5.38 11.64
C PHE A 158 -2.44 6.00 13.02
N GLU A 159 -3.21 5.30 13.82
CA GLU A 159 -3.39 5.57 15.24
C GLU A 159 -2.83 4.37 16.01
N VAL A 160 -1.82 4.62 16.82
CA VAL A 160 -1.19 3.60 17.67
C VAL A 160 -1.57 3.92 19.10
N SER A 161 -2.11 2.94 19.79
CA SER A 161 -2.36 2.97 21.23
C SER A 161 -1.65 1.80 21.92
N ASN A 162 -1.79 1.69 23.23
CA ASN A 162 -1.16 0.61 23.99
C ASN A 162 -1.58 -0.80 23.54
N ASP A 163 -2.79 -0.95 23.06
CA ASP A 163 -3.44 -2.23 22.74
C ASP A 163 -3.86 -2.37 21.28
N SER A 164 -3.61 -1.36 20.46
CA SER A 164 -4.05 -1.39 19.06
C SER A 164 -3.19 -0.56 18.12
N ILE A 165 -3.15 -1.00 16.86
CA ILE A 165 -2.62 -0.25 15.71
C ILE A 165 -3.74 -0.18 14.69
N THR A 166 -4.30 1.01 14.49
CA THR A 166 -5.42 1.25 13.59
C THR A 166 -4.96 2.04 12.37
N ALA A 167 -5.28 1.54 11.18
CA ALA A 167 -5.09 2.22 9.92
C ALA A 167 -6.43 2.75 9.40
N ILE A 168 -6.46 3.99 8.91
CA ILE A 168 -7.68 4.66 8.43
C ILE A 168 -7.39 5.39 7.12
N ALA A 169 -8.25 5.22 6.12
CA ALA A 169 -8.23 5.96 4.87
C ALA A 169 -9.61 6.51 4.52
N VAL A 170 -9.65 7.69 3.89
CA VAL A 170 -10.89 8.37 3.48
C VAL A 170 -10.67 9.15 2.19
N ASP A 171 -11.70 9.21 1.32
CA ASP A 171 -11.68 10.04 0.10
C ASP A 171 -12.86 11.03 0.02
N GLY A 172 -13.70 11.08 1.06
CA GLY A 172 -14.91 11.90 1.12
C GLY A 172 -16.17 11.19 0.63
N PHE A 173 -16.07 9.99 0.05
CA PHE A 173 -17.20 9.15 -0.39
C PHE A 173 -17.19 7.77 0.26
N ARG A 174 -16.06 7.35 0.77
CA ARG A 174 -15.85 6.09 1.48
C ARG A 174 -14.82 6.25 2.58
N LEU A 175 -14.86 5.33 3.52
CA LEU A 175 -13.89 5.22 4.61
C LEU A 175 -13.54 3.73 4.79
N ALA A 176 -12.26 3.47 4.98
CA ALA A 176 -11.78 2.16 5.41
C ALA A 176 -11.01 2.31 6.72
N ARG A 177 -11.36 1.49 7.70
CA ARG A 177 -10.64 1.34 8.96
C ARG A 177 -10.31 -0.13 9.17
N ARG A 178 -9.09 -0.40 9.59
CA ARG A 178 -8.66 -1.73 10.01
C ARG A 178 -7.78 -1.64 11.24
N THR A 179 -7.98 -2.53 12.21
CA THR A 179 -7.26 -2.53 13.48
C THR A 179 -6.55 -3.87 13.67
N PHE A 180 -5.33 -3.81 14.16
CA PHE A 180 -4.56 -4.93 14.67
C PHE A 180 -4.38 -4.77 16.18
N HIS A 181 -4.60 -5.84 16.93
CA HIS A 181 -4.40 -5.90 18.37
C HIS A 181 -3.14 -6.73 18.65
N PRO A 182 -2.01 -6.08 19.00
CA PRO A 182 -0.79 -6.79 19.34
C PRO A 182 -0.93 -7.53 20.67
N GLU A 183 -0.27 -8.68 20.79
CA GLU A 183 -0.26 -9.46 22.06
C GLU A 183 0.49 -8.71 23.16
N GLU A 184 1.54 -7.99 22.81
CA GLU A 184 2.30 -7.15 23.72
C GLU A 184 1.94 -5.67 23.53
N SER A 185 1.85 -4.92 24.64
CA SER A 185 1.58 -3.48 24.58
C SER A 185 2.62 -2.74 23.75
N THR A 186 2.17 -1.86 22.88
CA THR A 186 3.06 -0.99 22.10
C THR A 186 3.82 0.01 22.97
N GLY A 187 3.30 0.34 24.17
CA GLY A 187 3.84 1.36 25.07
C GLY A 187 3.83 2.77 24.47
N ARG A 188 2.95 3.03 23.47
CA ARG A 188 2.95 4.26 22.69
C ARG A 188 1.55 4.79 22.43
N GLU A 189 1.44 6.10 22.33
CA GLU A 189 0.28 6.84 21.82
C GLU A 189 0.76 7.73 20.69
N LEU A 190 0.47 7.35 19.42
CA LEU A 190 0.95 8.04 18.22
C LEU A 190 -0.19 8.23 17.22
N SER A 191 -0.12 9.32 16.46
CA SER A 191 -1.02 9.56 15.32
C SER A 191 -0.24 10.25 14.20
N PHE A 192 -0.23 9.65 13.02
CA PHE A 192 0.52 10.14 11.88
C PHE A 192 -0.12 9.66 10.57
N VAL A 193 0.21 10.32 9.46
CA VAL A 193 -0.32 9.97 8.13
C VAL A 193 0.83 9.67 7.18
N VAL A 194 0.78 8.47 6.58
CA VAL A 194 1.79 8.00 5.62
C VAL A 194 1.20 8.10 4.21
N PRO A 195 1.91 8.72 3.23
CA PRO A 195 1.45 8.76 1.85
C PRO A 195 1.17 7.37 1.29
N ALA A 196 0.08 7.22 0.55
CA ALA A 196 -0.26 5.94 -0.09
C ALA A 196 0.83 5.44 -1.05
N ALA A 197 1.55 6.36 -1.72
CA ALA A 197 2.67 6.01 -2.58
C ALA A 197 3.78 5.25 -1.81
N GLY A 198 4.16 5.76 -0.62
CA GLY A 198 5.13 5.11 0.25
C GLY A 198 4.62 3.75 0.76
N LEU A 199 3.36 3.69 1.22
CA LEU A 199 2.76 2.44 1.73
C LEU A 199 2.64 1.35 0.65
N LYS A 200 2.38 1.70 -0.61
CA LYS A 200 2.42 0.74 -1.73
C LYS A 200 3.80 0.11 -1.91
N GLU A 201 4.86 0.86 -1.63
CA GLU A 201 6.21 0.30 -1.67
C GLU A 201 6.50 -0.54 -0.42
N VAL A 202 6.03 -0.12 0.77
CA VAL A 202 6.09 -0.94 2.00
C VAL A 202 5.41 -2.29 1.77
N GLU A 203 4.19 -2.31 1.24
CA GLU A 203 3.41 -3.53 0.98
C GLU A 203 4.17 -4.53 0.07
N LYS A 204 4.92 -4.02 -0.92
CA LYS A 204 5.69 -4.85 -1.86
C LYS A 204 6.98 -5.45 -1.26
N ILE A 205 7.54 -4.84 -0.22
CA ILE A 205 8.74 -5.36 0.46
C ILE A 205 8.39 -6.29 1.63
N LEU A 206 7.15 -6.24 2.12
CA LEU A 206 6.66 -7.13 3.17
C LEU A 206 6.33 -8.52 2.61
N THR A 207 6.61 -9.55 3.41
CA THR A 207 6.25 -10.94 3.14
C THR A 207 4.98 -11.34 3.90
N ASP A 208 4.33 -12.43 3.46
CA ASP A 208 3.15 -12.98 4.15
C ASP A 208 3.57 -13.95 5.27
N THR A 209 4.43 -13.47 6.16
CA THR A 209 4.98 -14.24 7.30
C THR A 209 4.68 -13.54 8.62
N ASP A 210 4.77 -14.31 9.72
CA ASP A 210 4.68 -13.80 11.08
C ASP A 210 6.00 -13.19 11.59
N GLU A 211 7.04 -13.15 10.76
CA GLU A 211 8.27 -12.43 11.09
C GLU A 211 7.97 -10.95 11.30
N ASN A 212 8.64 -10.37 12.30
CA ASN A 212 8.40 -8.96 12.61
C ASN A 212 9.03 -8.03 11.57
N ALA A 213 8.24 -7.09 11.07
CA ALA A 213 8.70 -5.80 10.61
C ALA A 213 8.71 -4.80 11.78
N ALA A 214 9.38 -3.68 11.61
CA ALA A 214 9.35 -2.59 12.55
C ALA A 214 9.08 -1.27 11.83
N PHE A 215 8.44 -0.33 12.53
CA PHE A 215 8.43 1.05 12.08
C PHE A 215 8.84 2.00 13.20
N THR A 216 9.55 3.04 12.83
CA THR A 216 10.03 4.09 13.74
C THR A 216 9.55 5.43 13.25
N LEU A 217 8.88 6.18 14.12
CA LEU A 217 8.38 7.51 13.81
C LEU A 217 9.40 8.57 14.20
N GLY A 218 9.83 9.37 13.23
CA GLY A 218 10.57 10.62 13.45
C GLY A 218 9.66 11.85 13.39
N SER A 219 10.24 13.03 13.38
CA SER A 219 9.48 14.31 13.38
C SER A 219 8.72 14.54 12.06
N LYS A 220 9.30 14.22 10.91
CA LYS A 220 8.73 14.43 9.58
C LYS A 220 8.76 13.20 8.68
N HIS A 221 9.37 12.11 9.13
CA HIS A 221 9.57 10.89 8.38
C HIS A 221 9.21 9.68 9.21
N ILE A 222 8.88 8.61 8.54
CA ILE A 222 8.72 7.29 9.12
C ILE A 222 9.70 6.33 8.44
N LEU A 223 10.31 5.48 9.26
CA LEU A 223 11.20 4.40 8.83
C LEU A 223 10.47 3.07 8.97
N PHE A 224 10.38 2.30 7.91
CA PHE A 224 9.96 0.90 7.93
C PHE A 224 11.17 0.00 7.72
N GLN A 225 11.27 -1.06 8.51
CA GLN A 225 12.36 -2.05 8.45
C GLN A 225 11.77 -3.45 8.34
N SER A 226 12.27 -4.21 7.41
CA SER A 226 11.94 -5.62 7.19
C SER A 226 13.23 -6.32 6.80
N SER A 227 13.49 -7.52 7.27
CA SER A 227 14.68 -8.33 6.98
C SER A 227 15.89 -7.61 6.33
N ASN A 228 15.85 -7.42 5.01
CA ASN A 228 16.93 -6.81 4.21
C ASN A 228 16.56 -5.46 3.62
N ALA A 229 15.35 -4.95 3.88
CA ALA A 229 14.86 -3.71 3.30
C ALA A 229 14.57 -2.66 4.38
N THR A 230 15.00 -1.45 4.11
CA THR A 230 14.67 -0.25 4.91
C THR A 230 14.03 0.77 3.99
N LEU A 231 12.85 1.28 4.37
CA LEU A 231 12.15 2.31 3.64
C LEU A 231 11.93 3.52 4.54
N VAL A 232 12.38 4.69 4.09
CA VAL A 232 12.08 5.98 4.72
C VAL A 232 11.09 6.72 3.85
N CYS A 233 10.02 7.25 4.47
CA CYS A 233 8.99 8.01 3.77
C CYS A 233 8.67 9.29 4.54
N ARG A 234 8.50 10.41 3.82
CA ARG A 234 8.03 11.67 4.40
C ARG A 234 6.56 11.57 4.77
N LEU A 235 6.21 12.03 5.98
CA LEU A 235 4.84 12.05 6.47
C LEU A 235 4.02 13.18 5.82
N LEU A 236 2.71 12.99 5.72
CA LEU A 236 1.78 14.05 5.36
C LEU A 236 1.40 14.84 6.61
N GLU A 237 1.44 16.17 6.49
CA GLU A 237 1.06 17.10 7.54
C GLU A 237 -0.35 17.67 7.28
N GLY A 238 -1.12 17.88 8.33
CA GLY A 238 -2.45 18.49 8.27
C GLY A 238 -3.46 17.82 9.20
N GLU A 239 -4.68 18.35 9.20
CA GLU A 239 -5.78 17.81 9.98
C GLU A 239 -6.50 16.69 9.19
N PHE A 240 -6.48 15.48 9.74
CA PHE A 240 -7.22 14.35 9.19
C PHE A 240 -8.63 14.30 9.76
N LEU A 241 -9.59 13.80 8.97
CA LEU A 241 -10.98 13.65 9.40
C LEU A 241 -11.09 12.85 10.70
N ASP A 242 -11.90 13.34 11.65
CA ASP A 242 -12.30 12.56 12.83
C ASP A 242 -13.30 11.47 12.42
N TRP A 243 -12.77 10.31 12.08
CA TRP A 243 -13.54 9.18 11.55
C TRP A 243 -14.59 8.65 12.54
N LYS A 244 -14.35 8.78 13.85
CA LYS A 244 -15.27 8.31 14.89
C LYS A 244 -16.62 9.03 14.87
N ARG A 245 -16.64 10.25 14.33
CA ARG A 245 -17.88 11.06 14.21
C ARG A 245 -18.67 10.76 12.95
N VAL A 246 -18.06 10.15 11.94
CA VAL A 246 -18.72 9.94 10.64
C VAL A 246 -19.22 8.51 10.46
N VAL A 247 -18.65 7.54 11.17
CA VAL A 247 -19.14 6.15 11.16
C VAL A 247 -20.38 6.07 12.03
N PRO A 248 -21.54 5.62 11.50
CA PRO A 248 -22.75 5.45 12.30
C PRO A 248 -22.53 4.50 13.48
N SER A 249 -22.96 4.89 14.66
CA SER A 249 -22.83 4.10 15.88
C SER A 249 -24.00 3.13 16.10
N ASN A 250 -25.11 3.31 15.40
CA ASN A 250 -26.29 2.48 15.52
C ASN A 250 -26.94 2.31 14.13
N SER A 251 -26.99 1.07 13.68
CA SER A 251 -27.63 0.67 12.43
C SER A 251 -28.75 -0.33 12.75
N PRO A 252 -30.02 0.04 12.57
CA PRO A 252 -31.16 -0.80 12.97
C PRO A 252 -31.37 -2.02 12.07
N ILE A 253 -30.76 -2.06 10.89
CA ILE A 253 -30.85 -3.16 9.93
C ILE A 253 -29.48 -3.79 9.83
N LYS A 254 -29.38 -5.08 10.16
CA LYS A 254 -28.15 -5.88 10.04
C LYS A 254 -28.44 -7.12 9.23
N MET A 255 -27.69 -7.31 8.17
CA MET A 255 -27.78 -8.47 7.28
C MET A 255 -26.39 -9.05 7.07
N VAL A 256 -26.32 -10.35 6.86
CA VAL A 256 -25.06 -11.05 6.60
C VAL A 256 -25.05 -11.55 5.16
N ALA A 257 -23.94 -11.38 4.49
CA ALA A 257 -23.69 -11.87 3.15
C ALA A 257 -22.42 -12.71 3.08
N HIS A 258 -22.40 -13.72 2.21
CA HIS A 258 -21.15 -14.28 1.73
C HIS A 258 -20.43 -13.27 0.85
N VAL A 259 -19.19 -12.95 1.21
CA VAL A 259 -18.40 -11.91 0.53
C VAL A 259 -18.20 -12.23 -0.94
N SER A 260 -17.86 -13.48 -1.28
CA SER A 260 -17.67 -13.92 -2.66
C SER A 260 -18.90 -13.72 -3.54
N ASP A 261 -20.09 -14.05 -3.00
CA ASP A 261 -21.34 -13.98 -3.74
C ASP A 261 -21.75 -12.53 -3.98
N LEU A 262 -21.68 -11.70 -2.93
CA LEU A 262 -21.99 -10.27 -3.01
C LEU A 262 -21.01 -9.54 -3.94
N ALA A 263 -19.70 -9.83 -3.82
CA ALA A 263 -18.67 -9.25 -4.69
C ALA A 263 -18.89 -9.61 -6.17
N SER A 264 -19.15 -10.91 -6.44
CA SER A 264 -19.42 -11.38 -7.79
C SER A 264 -20.67 -10.74 -8.41
N SER A 265 -21.73 -10.54 -7.60
CA SER A 265 -22.95 -9.86 -8.05
C SER A 265 -22.69 -8.37 -8.34
N VAL A 266 -21.95 -7.68 -7.47
CA VAL A 266 -21.55 -6.28 -7.69
C VAL A 266 -20.67 -6.15 -8.95
N GLU A 267 -19.73 -7.06 -9.17
CA GLU A 267 -18.90 -7.07 -10.38
C GLU A 267 -19.73 -7.27 -11.64
N ARG A 268 -20.67 -8.23 -11.66
CA ARG A 268 -21.54 -8.48 -12.84
C ARG A 268 -22.37 -7.27 -13.19
N VAL A 269 -23.08 -6.64 -12.23
CA VAL A 269 -23.87 -5.44 -12.52
C VAL A 269 -22.99 -4.24 -12.86
N GLY A 270 -21.74 -4.24 -12.41
CA GLY A 270 -20.75 -3.21 -12.69
C GLY A 270 -20.21 -3.20 -14.12
N LEU A 271 -20.34 -4.30 -14.89
CA LEU A 271 -19.76 -4.42 -16.24
C LEU A 271 -20.19 -3.35 -17.22
N ILE A 272 -21.41 -2.82 -17.08
CA ILE A 272 -21.94 -1.77 -17.94
C ILE A 272 -21.68 -0.35 -17.43
N VAL A 273 -21.06 -0.22 -16.24
CA VAL A 273 -20.70 1.07 -15.64
C VAL A 273 -19.23 1.36 -15.92
N SER A 274 -18.95 2.56 -16.37
CA SER A 274 -17.58 3.03 -16.63
C SER A 274 -17.46 4.52 -16.31
N GLU A 275 -16.27 5.09 -16.41
CA GLU A 275 -16.08 6.53 -16.24
C GLU A 275 -16.88 7.37 -17.25
N LYS A 276 -17.09 6.83 -18.46
CA LYS A 276 -17.91 7.44 -19.51
C LYS A 276 -19.41 7.23 -19.27
N TYR A 277 -19.78 6.07 -18.73
CA TYR A 277 -21.17 5.66 -18.49
C TYR A 277 -21.43 5.51 -17.00
N LYS A 278 -21.38 6.65 -16.28
CA LYS A 278 -21.58 6.69 -14.82
C LYS A 278 -23.06 6.45 -14.49
N SER A 279 -23.33 5.46 -13.69
CA SER A 279 -24.64 5.18 -13.12
C SER A 279 -24.47 4.54 -11.74
N PRO A 280 -25.30 4.89 -10.75
CA PRO A 280 -25.31 4.17 -9.49
C PRO A 280 -25.87 2.77 -9.70
N VAL A 281 -25.36 1.83 -8.91
CA VAL A 281 -26.07 0.57 -8.67
C VAL A 281 -27.14 0.82 -7.64
N ARG A 282 -28.40 0.54 -7.99
CA ARG A 282 -29.55 0.57 -7.09
C ARG A 282 -29.63 -0.78 -6.37
N CYS A 283 -29.48 -0.77 -5.07
CA CYS A 283 -29.56 -1.94 -4.20
C CYS A 283 -30.90 -1.89 -3.46
N VAL A 284 -31.79 -2.82 -3.78
CA VAL A 284 -33.07 -3.00 -3.08
C VAL A 284 -32.92 -4.16 -2.11
N PHE A 285 -32.76 -3.85 -0.85
CA PHE A 285 -32.69 -4.82 0.23
C PHE A 285 -34.08 -5.29 0.62
N SER A 286 -34.25 -6.57 0.87
CA SER A 286 -35.47 -7.19 1.34
C SER A 286 -35.15 -8.18 2.45
N HIS A 287 -36.09 -9.04 2.90
CA HIS A 287 -35.88 -9.89 4.05
C HIS A 287 -34.66 -10.84 3.94
N GLN A 288 -34.38 -11.38 2.76
CA GLN A 288 -33.32 -12.40 2.60
C GLN A 288 -32.52 -12.22 1.31
N GLU A 289 -32.62 -11.09 0.66
CA GLU A 289 -31.87 -10.82 -0.57
C GLU A 289 -31.62 -9.32 -0.78
N VAL A 290 -30.61 -9.01 -1.59
CA VAL A 290 -30.42 -7.73 -2.23
C VAL A 290 -30.57 -7.90 -3.75
N LEU A 291 -31.49 -7.11 -4.32
CA LEU A 291 -31.65 -6.97 -5.76
C LEU A 291 -30.83 -5.76 -6.22
N MET A 292 -29.86 -5.98 -7.07
CA MET A 292 -28.98 -4.93 -7.61
C MET A 292 -29.32 -4.65 -9.06
N ARG A 293 -29.53 -3.38 -9.39
CA ARG A 293 -29.88 -2.91 -10.73
C ARG A 293 -29.03 -1.72 -11.13
N THR A 294 -28.63 -1.69 -12.38
CA THR A 294 -28.03 -0.51 -12.98
C THR A 294 -28.45 -0.36 -14.43
N SER A 295 -28.55 0.87 -14.90
CA SER A 295 -28.89 1.19 -16.29
C SER A 295 -28.02 2.32 -16.78
N THR A 296 -27.47 2.18 -17.96
CA THR A 296 -26.67 3.17 -18.67
C THR A 296 -27.17 3.29 -20.11
N THR A 297 -26.60 4.18 -20.90
CA THR A 297 -26.96 4.33 -22.32
C THR A 297 -26.56 3.13 -23.19
N ILE A 298 -25.71 2.21 -22.67
CA ILE A 298 -25.28 1.01 -23.40
C ILE A 298 -26.03 -0.24 -22.99
N GLY A 299 -26.83 -0.21 -21.92
CA GLY A 299 -27.60 -1.36 -21.48
C GLY A 299 -28.05 -1.28 -20.03
N ALA A 300 -28.70 -2.36 -19.59
CA ALA A 300 -29.13 -2.55 -18.21
C ALA A 300 -28.61 -3.91 -17.69
N ALA A 301 -28.33 -3.96 -16.39
CA ALA A 301 -27.96 -5.20 -15.70
C ALA A 301 -28.77 -5.32 -14.40
N GLU A 302 -29.12 -6.55 -14.07
CA GLU A 302 -29.80 -6.93 -12.85
C GLU A 302 -29.18 -8.21 -12.31
N ASP A 303 -28.99 -8.25 -11.00
CA ASP A 303 -28.52 -9.46 -10.30
C ASP A 303 -29.07 -9.49 -8.88
N ARG A 304 -29.00 -10.66 -8.24
CA ARG A 304 -29.49 -10.89 -6.88
C ARG A 304 -28.45 -11.64 -6.07
N CYS A 305 -28.35 -11.27 -4.80
CA CYS A 305 -27.53 -11.97 -3.82
C CYS A 305 -28.37 -12.29 -2.60
N SER A 306 -28.27 -13.52 -2.12
CA SER A 306 -28.94 -13.95 -0.88
C SER A 306 -28.25 -13.33 0.32
N LEU A 307 -29.05 -12.93 1.31
CA LEU A 307 -28.61 -12.36 2.58
C LEU A 307 -29.29 -13.11 3.72
N ALA A 308 -28.61 -13.20 4.85
CA ALA A 308 -29.22 -13.71 6.10
C ALA A 308 -29.54 -12.52 7.03
N GLY A 309 -30.68 -12.58 7.72
CA GLY A 309 -31.09 -11.55 8.68
C GLY A 309 -32.48 -11.00 8.40
N ASP A 310 -32.93 -10.10 9.28
CA ASP A 310 -34.26 -9.47 9.19
C ASP A 310 -34.16 -8.11 8.47
N GLY A 311 -33.92 -8.17 7.15
CA GLY A 311 -33.93 -6.97 6.30
C GLY A 311 -35.33 -6.35 6.22
N LYS A 312 -35.36 -5.02 6.08
CA LYS A 312 -36.56 -4.27 5.69
C LYS A 312 -36.42 -3.85 4.24
N GLU A 313 -37.55 -3.62 3.58
CA GLU A 313 -37.54 -3.06 2.23
C GLU A 313 -36.85 -1.69 2.26
N LEU A 314 -35.69 -1.59 1.60
CA LEU A 314 -34.85 -0.41 1.62
C LEU A 314 -34.10 -0.27 0.28
N GLU A 315 -34.26 0.84 -0.39
CA GLU A 315 -33.52 1.15 -1.62
C GLU A 315 -32.41 2.15 -1.35
N ILE A 316 -31.17 1.81 -1.78
CA ILE A 316 -29.99 2.67 -1.68
C ILE A 316 -29.21 2.60 -2.99
N GLY A 317 -28.76 3.75 -3.50
CA GLY A 317 -27.82 3.80 -4.63
C GLY A 317 -26.38 3.86 -4.16
N PHE A 318 -25.48 3.12 -4.81
CA PHE A 318 -24.05 3.17 -4.53
C PHE A 318 -23.21 3.35 -5.79
N ASN A 319 -22.02 3.91 -5.62
CA ASN A 319 -20.98 3.80 -6.63
C ASN A 319 -20.48 2.35 -6.65
N VAL A 320 -20.63 1.66 -7.78
CA VAL A 320 -20.28 0.23 -7.93
C VAL A 320 -18.79 -0.03 -7.62
N ARG A 321 -17.89 0.87 -8.05
CA ARG A 321 -16.46 0.73 -7.80
C ARG A 321 -16.13 0.81 -6.32
N TYR A 322 -16.71 1.75 -5.59
CA TYR A 322 -16.47 1.90 -4.16
C TYR A 322 -16.95 0.70 -3.36
N LEU A 323 -18.11 0.15 -3.75
CA LEU A 323 -18.61 -1.07 -3.12
C LEU A 323 -17.74 -2.29 -3.44
N ALA A 324 -17.34 -2.45 -4.70
CA ALA A 324 -16.45 -3.53 -5.14
C ALA A 324 -15.07 -3.48 -4.45
N ASP A 325 -14.45 -2.30 -4.36
CA ASP A 325 -13.16 -2.13 -3.69
C ASP A 325 -13.25 -2.50 -2.20
N ALA A 326 -14.33 -2.09 -1.52
CA ALA A 326 -14.56 -2.43 -0.11
C ALA A 326 -14.75 -3.93 0.08
N LEU A 327 -15.57 -4.58 -0.74
CA LEU A 327 -15.81 -6.04 -0.67
C LEU A 327 -14.54 -6.84 -0.94
N LYS A 328 -13.72 -6.41 -1.91
CA LYS A 328 -12.43 -7.06 -2.22
C LYS A 328 -11.43 -7.02 -1.08
N ALA A 329 -11.50 -6.00 -0.22
CA ALA A 329 -10.60 -5.82 0.93
C ALA A 329 -11.02 -6.60 2.18
N ILE A 330 -12.21 -7.23 2.18
CA ILE A 330 -12.70 -8.01 3.30
C ILE A 330 -11.94 -9.35 3.39
N PRO A 331 -11.35 -9.68 4.55
CA PRO A 331 -10.55 -10.90 4.71
C PRO A 331 -11.35 -12.14 5.08
N SER A 332 -12.61 -11.97 5.51
CA SER A 332 -13.50 -13.05 6.00
C SER A 332 -14.41 -13.57 4.88
N GLU A 333 -14.94 -14.78 5.05
CA GLU A 333 -15.93 -15.38 4.13
C GLU A 333 -17.28 -14.67 4.19
N GLU A 334 -17.64 -14.15 5.36
CA GLU A 334 -18.90 -13.45 5.60
C GLU A 334 -18.67 -12.03 6.09
N VAL A 335 -19.64 -11.17 5.84
CA VAL A 335 -19.64 -9.76 6.22
C VAL A 335 -21.03 -9.33 6.70
N THR A 336 -21.07 -8.53 7.76
CA THR A 336 -22.29 -7.87 8.21
C THR A 336 -22.47 -6.56 7.45
N LEU A 337 -23.63 -6.39 6.82
CA LEU A 337 -24.08 -5.14 6.20
C LEU A 337 -24.93 -4.39 7.21
N GLU A 338 -24.46 -3.25 7.66
CA GLU A 338 -25.17 -2.38 8.58
C GLU A 338 -25.82 -1.22 7.82
N LEU A 339 -27.14 -1.11 7.90
CA LEU A 339 -27.95 -0.18 7.15
C LEU A 339 -28.87 0.62 8.08
N THR A 340 -29.18 1.85 7.67
CA THR A 340 -30.09 2.72 8.45
C THR A 340 -31.28 3.18 7.60
N ASN A 341 -31.05 3.86 6.48
CA ASN A 341 -32.07 4.35 5.57
C ASN A 341 -31.43 4.64 4.19
N GLY A 342 -32.24 5.01 3.19
CA GLY A 342 -31.81 5.23 1.82
C GLY A 342 -30.85 6.41 1.59
N LEU A 343 -30.60 7.24 2.61
CA LEU A 343 -29.69 8.40 2.56
C LEU A 343 -28.48 8.25 3.48
N SER A 344 -28.39 7.15 4.21
CA SER A 344 -27.30 6.84 5.13
C SER A 344 -26.30 5.89 4.45
N PRO A 345 -25.03 5.93 4.86
CA PRO A 345 -24.02 5.00 4.34
C PRO A 345 -24.35 3.55 4.69
N ILE A 346 -23.84 2.62 3.86
CA ILE A 346 -23.64 1.24 4.27
C ILE A 346 -22.34 1.14 5.05
N VAL A 347 -22.34 0.36 6.12
CA VAL A 347 -21.13 -0.01 6.86
C VAL A 347 -20.97 -1.53 6.80
N LEU A 348 -19.81 -1.98 6.36
CA LEU A 348 -19.41 -3.37 6.28
C LEU A 348 -18.53 -3.68 7.49
N THR A 349 -18.95 -4.64 8.33
CA THR A 349 -18.24 -5.03 9.57
C THR A 349 -18.05 -6.53 9.61
N PRO A 350 -17.06 -7.05 10.37
CA PRO A 350 -16.87 -8.49 10.48
C PRO A 350 -18.07 -9.16 11.18
N VAL A 351 -18.28 -10.42 10.85
CA VAL A 351 -19.24 -11.29 11.56
C VAL A 351 -18.58 -11.95 12.79
N ASP A 352 -17.27 -12.14 12.72
CA ASP A 352 -16.45 -12.81 13.74
C ASP A 352 -15.64 -11.81 14.59
N ASP A 353 -15.10 -12.32 15.72
CA ASP A 353 -14.24 -11.55 16.62
C ASP A 353 -12.73 -11.62 16.22
N LYS A 354 -12.40 -12.31 15.11
CA LYS A 354 -11.01 -12.47 14.65
C LYS A 354 -10.52 -11.28 13.86
N HIS A 355 -11.45 -10.54 13.29
CA HIS A 355 -11.18 -9.40 12.43
C HIS A 355 -11.74 -8.12 13.06
N ASP A 356 -11.01 -7.02 12.93
CA ASP A 356 -11.48 -5.69 13.34
C ASP A 356 -11.33 -4.73 12.17
N PHE A 357 -12.42 -4.55 11.43
CA PHE A 357 -12.50 -3.59 10.31
C PHE A 357 -13.89 -2.92 10.27
N ALA A 358 -13.94 -1.76 9.66
CA ALA A 358 -15.17 -1.11 9.25
C ALA A 358 -14.95 -0.40 7.92
N TYR A 359 -15.72 -0.79 6.91
CA TYR A 359 -15.71 -0.13 5.59
C TYR A 359 -17.03 0.56 5.36
N MET A 360 -16.99 1.85 5.13
CA MET A 360 -18.17 2.68 4.94
C MET A 360 -18.21 3.21 3.50
N VAL A 361 -19.36 3.11 2.84
CA VAL A 361 -19.58 3.69 1.51
C VAL A 361 -20.80 4.59 1.57
N LEU A 362 -20.63 5.86 1.16
CA LEU A 362 -21.72 6.83 1.12
C LEU A 362 -22.69 6.51 -0.02
N PRO A 363 -23.99 6.78 0.18
CA PRO A 363 -24.99 6.59 -0.85
C PRO A 363 -24.85 7.64 -1.97
N VAL A 364 -25.26 7.26 -3.17
CA VAL A 364 -25.43 8.15 -4.31
C VAL A 364 -26.91 8.43 -4.50
N ARG A 365 -27.27 9.69 -4.72
CA ARG A 365 -28.67 10.06 -4.98
C ARG A 365 -29.19 9.34 -6.23
N ILE A 366 -30.28 8.62 -6.06
CA ILE A 366 -31.02 7.99 -7.14
C ILE A 366 -31.94 9.06 -7.73
N LYS A 367 -31.80 9.36 -9.01
CA LYS A 367 -32.79 10.17 -9.72
C LYS A 367 -34.00 9.27 -10.00
N ASN A 368 -35.15 9.60 -9.43
CA ASN A 368 -36.42 9.02 -9.88
C ASN A 368 -36.63 9.53 -11.30
N GLY A 369 -36.57 8.60 -12.25
CA GLY A 369 -36.90 8.87 -13.65
C GLY A 369 -38.38 9.17 -13.85
#